data_ab212790eb1b183cb31ab2b80dde70aa
#
_entry.id   ab212790eb1b183cb31ab2b80dde70aa
#
_cell.length_a   1.000
_cell.length_b   1.000
_cell.length_c   1.000
_cell.angle_alpha   90.00
_cell.angle_beta   90.00
_cell.angle_gamma   90.00
#
_symmetry.space_group_name_H-M   'P 1'
#
loop_
_entity.id
_entity.type
_entity.pdbx_description
1 polymer ?
#
loop_
_entity_poly.entity_id
_entity_poly.type
_entity_poly.pdbx_seq_one_letter_code
_entity_poly.pdbx_strand_id
1 'polypeptide(L)'
;MKASTRWTIVVLVALVIGIFWLLWIRREPQPAPIKDPIAVQPAAPKAEPIPAPNPPKAAEPVTVTVLFDFDRSVLRPGETPNLDELTAKIGGGAFDALDAVGYADRIGRDSYNLRLSQQRAEAVRAYLVGKGVDTSRIRTEAKGESEAATGDACKNMGPESRKNQKLVECLQRDRRVAIKSVATR
;
A
#
# COMPACT_ATOMS: atom_id res chain seq x y z
N MET A 1 -19.92 18.92 52.63
CA MET A 1 -21.00 18.99 51.67
C MET A 1 -20.49 18.95 50.24
N LYS A 2 -19.78 17.89 49.79
CA LYS A 2 -19.23 17.74 48.41
C LYS A 2 -19.47 16.34 47.80
N ALA A 3 -20.20 15.45 48.46
CA ALA A 3 -20.43 14.09 47.97
C ALA A 3 -21.72 13.94 47.13
N SER A 4 -22.73 14.79 47.32
CA SER A 4 -24.04 14.68 46.65
C SER A 4 -24.01 15.07 45.16
N THR A 5 -23.17 16.05 44.79
CA THR A 5 -23.11 16.56 43.41
C THR A 5 -22.49 15.55 42.43
N ARG A 6 -21.58 14.72 42.91
CA ARG A 6 -20.92 13.67 42.04
C ARG A 6 -21.87 12.52 41.74
N TRP A 7 -22.72 12.16 42.69
CA TRP A 7 -23.73 11.10 42.49
C TRP A 7 -24.85 11.53 41.55
N THR A 8 -25.31 12.80 41.62
CA THR A 8 -26.32 13.31 40.70
C THR A 8 -25.87 13.38 39.28
N ILE A 9 -24.59 13.72 39.01
CA ILE A 9 -24.01 13.71 37.65
C ILE A 9 -23.95 12.29 37.09
N VAL A 10 -23.51 11.28 37.88
CA VAL A 10 -23.43 9.88 37.45
C VAL A 10 -24.81 9.33 37.09
N VAL A 11 -25.83 9.63 37.86
CA VAL A 11 -27.21 9.19 37.59
C VAL A 11 -27.75 9.84 36.32
N LEU A 12 -27.51 11.15 36.11
CA LEU A 12 -27.93 11.84 34.88
C LEU A 12 -27.26 11.31 33.63
N VAL A 13 -25.96 11.03 33.69
CA VAL A 13 -25.21 10.44 32.56
C VAL A 13 -25.73 9.03 32.23
N ALA A 14 -26.02 8.20 33.24
CA ALA A 14 -26.57 6.87 33.04
C ALA A 14 -28.01 6.91 32.41
N LEU A 15 -28.81 7.88 32.80
CA LEU A 15 -30.14 8.08 32.20
C LEU A 15 -30.08 8.54 30.75
N VAL A 16 -29.15 9.45 30.40
CA VAL A 16 -28.96 9.92 29.03
C VAL A 16 -28.48 8.77 28.12
N ILE A 17 -27.51 7.95 28.59
CA ILE A 17 -27.03 6.80 27.87
C ILE A 17 -28.14 5.76 27.68
N GLY A 18 -28.95 5.51 28.71
CA GLY A 18 -30.08 4.58 28.63
C GLY A 18 -31.15 5.02 27.63
N ILE A 19 -31.50 6.32 27.61
CA ILE A 19 -32.46 6.88 26.65
C ILE A 19 -31.89 6.80 25.22
N PHE A 20 -30.61 7.11 25.05
CA PHE A 20 -29.94 7.02 23.73
C PHE A 20 -29.98 5.59 23.22
N TRP A 21 -29.71 4.61 24.10
CA TRP A 21 -29.72 3.17 23.75
C TRP A 21 -31.13 2.69 23.39
N LEU A 22 -32.16 3.14 24.15
CA LEU A 22 -33.58 2.83 23.87
C LEU A 22 -34.07 3.42 22.55
N LEU A 23 -33.61 4.64 22.19
CA LEU A 23 -33.92 5.27 20.91
C LEU A 23 -33.20 4.62 19.74
N TRP A 24 -32.00 4.07 19.98
CA TRP A 24 -31.20 3.40 18.94
C TRP A 24 -31.78 2.02 18.61
N ILE A 25 -32.23 1.25 19.61
CA ILE A 25 -32.84 -0.10 19.42
C ILE A 25 -34.20 0.00 18.69
N ARG A 26 -34.91 1.13 18.78
CA ARG A 26 -36.18 1.33 18.06
C ARG A 26 -36.05 1.73 16.58
N ARG A 27 -34.83 1.90 16.08
CA ARG A 27 -34.59 2.08 14.64
C ARG A 27 -34.43 0.73 13.95
N GLU A 28 -35.49 -0.08 13.95
CA GLU A 28 -35.56 -1.19 12.99
C GLU A 28 -35.70 -0.59 11.59
N PRO A 29 -34.89 -1.03 10.61
CA PRO A 29 -35.09 -0.63 9.22
C PRO A 29 -36.40 -1.23 8.74
N GLN A 30 -37.35 -0.39 8.37
CA GLN A 30 -38.60 -0.82 7.76
C GLN A 30 -38.28 -1.59 6.45
N PRO A 31 -38.85 -2.77 6.25
CA PRO A 31 -38.74 -3.45 4.98
C PRO A 31 -39.41 -2.63 3.88
N ALA A 32 -38.71 -2.47 2.76
CA ALA A 32 -39.24 -1.73 1.61
C ALA A 32 -40.54 -2.37 1.10
N PRO A 33 -41.53 -1.59 0.69
CA PRO A 33 -42.77 -2.12 0.17
C PRO A 33 -42.54 -2.96 -1.10
N ILE A 34 -43.04 -4.17 -1.08
CA ILE A 34 -43.08 -5.09 -2.22
C ILE A 34 -43.97 -4.43 -3.29
N LYS A 35 -43.39 -4.01 -4.39
CA LYS A 35 -44.17 -3.53 -5.53
C LYS A 35 -44.85 -4.71 -6.22
N ASP A 36 -46.11 -4.49 -6.55
CA ASP A 36 -47.01 -5.42 -7.21
C ASP A 36 -46.42 -6.09 -8.47
N PRO A 37 -46.93 -7.28 -8.85
CA PRO A 37 -46.44 -8.03 -10.00
C PRO A 37 -46.67 -7.25 -11.31
N ILE A 38 -45.58 -6.99 -12.01
CA ILE A 38 -45.60 -6.31 -13.32
C ILE A 38 -46.30 -7.22 -14.30
N ALA A 39 -47.38 -6.66 -14.90
CA ALA A 39 -48.10 -7.23 -16.00
C ALA A 39 -47.13 -7.55 -17.18
N VAL A 40 -47.28 -8.76 -17.73
CA VAL A 40 -46.55 -9.21 -18.91
C VAL A 40 -46.91 -8.31 -20.11
N GLN A 41 -45.94 -7.50 -20.55
CA GLN A 41 -46.01 -6.77 -21.80
C GLN A 41 -45.62 -7.67 -23.00
N PRO A 42 -46.27 -7.56 -24.14
CA PRO A 42 -45.93 -8.35 -25.33
C PRO A 42 -44.57 -7.94 -25.91
N ALA A 43 -43.88 -8.93 -26.48
CA ALA A 43 -42.55 -8.91 -27.05
C ALA A 43 -42.15 -7.60 -27.78
N ALA A 44 -41.09 -6.96 -27.29
CA ALA A 44 -40.35 -5.93 -27.99
C ALA A 44 -39.44 -6.52 -29.07
N PRO A 45 -39.14 -5.77 -30.15
CA PRO A 45 -38.42 -6.26 -31.30
C PRO A 45 -36.98 -6.69 -30.93
N LYS A 46 -36.54 -7.74 -31.64
CA LYS A 46 -35.24 -8.38 -31.57
C LYS A 46 -34.11 -7.35 -31.55
N ALA A 47 -33.56 -7.07 -30.36
CA ALA A 47 -32.39 -6.23 -30.24
C ALA A 47 -31.20 -6.94 -30.87
N GLU A 48 -30.53 -6.25 -31.80
CA GLU A 48 -29.24 -6.68 -32.35
C GLU A 48 -28.24 -6.87 -31.19
N PRO A 49 -27.34 -7.85 -31.27
CA PRO A 49 -26.36 -8.08 -30.23
C PRO A 49 -25.48 -6.82 -30.08
N ILE A 50 -25.60 -6.09 -28.99
CA ILE A 50 -24.64 -5.06 -28.61
C ILE A 50 -23.29 -5.76 -28.51
N PRO A 51 -22.25 -5.33 -29.27
CA PRO A 51 -20.93 -5.93 -29.14
C PRO A 51 -20.52 -5.88 -27.67
N ALA A 52 -20.19 -7.04 -27.10
CA ALA A 52 -19.68 -7.12 -25.72
C ALA A 52 -18.54 -6.10 -25.56
N PRO A 53 -18.53 -5.29 -24.49
CA PRO A 53 -17.40 -4.40 -24.23
C PRO A 53 -16.13 -5.24 -24.25
N ASN A 54 -15.16 -4.85 -25.05
CA ASN A 54 -13.86 -5.50 -25.08
C ASN A 54 -13.37 -5.66 -23.64
N PRO A 55 -12.87 -6.84 -23.24
CA PRO A 55 -12.31 -7.02 -21.93
C PRO A 55 -11.26 -5.93 -21.72
N PRO A 56 -11.22 -5.27 -20.54
CA PRO A 56 -10.25 -4.22 -20.28
C PRO A 56 -8.86 -4.78 -20.59
N LYS A 57 -8.14 -4.10 -21.51
CA LYS A 57 -6.75 -4.44 -21.85
C LYS A 57 -5.99 -4.56 -20.54
N ALA A 58 -5.48 -5.75 -20.24
CA ALA A 58 -4.71 -5.99 -19.03
C ALA A 58 -3.61 -4.90 -18.95
N ALA A 59 -3.65 -4.08 -17.92
CA ALA A 59 -2.69 -3.01 -17.75
C ALA A 59 -1.29 -3.62 -17.68
N GLU A 60 -0.36 -3.08 -18.46
CA GLU A 60 1.02 -3.55 -18.39
C GLU A 60 1.60 -3.31 -17.00
N PRO A 61 2.36 -4.26 -16.43
CA PRO A 61 2.90 -4.10 -15.10
C PRO A 61 3.87 -2.90 -15.06
N VAL A 62 3.56 -1.94 -14.20
CA VAL A 62 4.44 -0.80 -13.96
C VAL A 62 5.51 -1.23 -12.96
N THR A 63 6.79 -1.00 -13.32
CA THR A 63 7.93 -1.27 -12.43
C THR A 63 8.67 0.03 -12.17
N VAL A 64 8.93 0.33 -10.88
CA VAL A 64 9.70 1.50 -10.44
C VAL A 64 10.79 1.04 -9.49
N THR A 65 11.98 1.62 -9.62
CA THR A 65 13.11 1.38 -8.70
C THR A 65 13.44 2.67 -7.97
N VAL A 66 13.55 2.59 -6.64
CA VAL A 66 13.91 3.69 -5.74
C VAL A 66 15.25 3.36 -5.10
N LEU A 67 16.22 4.28 -5.17
CA LEU A 67 17.55 4.11 -4.62
C LEU A 67 17.69 4.74 -3.23
N PHE A 68 18.55 4.14 -2.41
CA PHE A 68 18.84 4.59 -1.05
C PHE A 68 20.32 4.87 -0.84
N ASP A 69 20.63 5.78 0.07
CA ASP A 69 22.00 6.03 0.49
C ASP A 69 22.57 4.87 1.30
N PHE A 70 23.90 4.82 1.37
CA PHE A 70 24.61 3.83 2.17
C PHE A 70 24.18 3.92 3.63
N ASP A 71 23.85 2.75 4.21
CA ASP A 71 23.44 2.62 5.61
C ASP A 71 22.21 3.49 5.99
N ARG A 72 21.31 3.79 5.02
CA ARG A 72 20.11 4.59 5.19
C ARG A 72 18.86 3.89 4.66
N SER A 73 17.73 4.16 5.34
CA SER A 73 16.38 3.77 4.92
C SER A 73 15.44 4.96 4.68
N VAL A 74 15.99 6.18 4.72
CA VAL A 74 15.23 7.41 4.43
C VAL A 74 15.17 7.60 2.91
N LEU A 75 14.00 7.93 2.38
CA LEU A 75 13.81 8.25 0.97
C LEU A 75 14.62 9.49 0.59
N ARG A 76 15.35 9.39 -0.51
CA ARG A 76 16.08 10.52 -1.08
C ARG A 76 15.10 11.50 -1.74
N PRO A 77 15.29 12.82 -1.60
CA PRO A 77 14.41 13.79 -2.25
C PRO A 77 14.31 13.61 -3.78
N GLY A 78 15.39 13.18 -4.42
CA GLY A 78 15.42 12.90 -5.86
C GLY A 78 14.66 11.65 -6.32
N GLU A 79 14.24 10.78 -5.40
CA GLU A 79 13.49 9.56 -5.72
C GLU A 79 11.97 9.74 -5.56
N THR A 80 11.53 10.80 -4.88
CA THR A 80 10.10 11.06 -4.66
C THR A 80 9.33 11.34 -5.95
N PRO A 81 9.85 11.99 -6.99
CA PRO A 81 9.16 12.16 -8.26
C PRO A 81 8.82 10.82 -8.94
N ASN A 82 9.69 9.81 -8.83
CA ASN A 82 9.43 8.48 -9.39
C ASN A 82 8.24 7.80 -8.70
N LEU A 83 8.09 8.00 -7.38
CA LEU A 83 6.96 7.50 -6.60
C LEU A 83 5.68 8.30 -6.88
N ASP A 84 5.77 9.61 -7.11
CA ASP A 84 4.63 10.44 -7.48
C ASP A 84 4.11 10.06 -8.88
N GLU A 85 5.00 9.80 -9.82
CA GLU A 85 4.63 9.30 -11.15
C GLU A 85 3.98 7.92 -11.07
N LEU A 86 4.51 7.02 -10.23
CA LEU A 86 3.89 5.73 -9.97
C LEU A 86 2.47 5.93 -9.43
N THR A 87 2.27 6.76 -8.39
CA THR A 87 0.94 6.99 -7.82
C THR A 87 -0.05 7.58 -8.83
N ALA A 88 0.40 8.48 -9.70
CA ALA A 88 -0.42 9.03 -10.78
C ALA A 88 -0.86 7.94 -11.79
N LYS A 89 0.05 7.06 -12.18
CA LYS A 89 -0.24 5.95 -13.11
C LYS A 89 -1.21 4.93 -12.53
N ILE A 90 -1.11 4.65 -11.23
CA ILE A 90 -1.95 3.64 -10.57
C ILE A 90 -3.28 4.23 -10.05
N GLY A 91 -3.40 5.56 -9.93
CA GLY A 91 -4.62 6.25 -9.45
C GLY A 91 -5.87 6.00 -10.30
N GLY A 92 -5.72 5.52 -11.54
CA GLY A 92 -6.81 5.14 -12.43
C GLY A 92 -7.46 3.78 -12.15
N GLY A 93 -7.10 3.07 -11.08
CA GLY A 93 -7.75 1.82 -10.67
C GLY A 93 -7.31 0.55 -11.41
N ALA A 94 -6.30 0.63 -12.29
CA ALA A 94 -5.89 -0.46 -13.18
C ALA A 94 -4.97 -1.53 -12.52
N PHE A 95 -4.79 -1.53 -11.20
CA PHE A 95 -3.94 -2.48 -10.50
C PHE A 95 -4.57 -2.95 -9.19
N ASP A 96 -4.23 -4.16 -8.75
CA ASP A 96 -4.77 -4.74 -7.51
C ASP A 96 -3.85 -4.59 -6.32
N ALA A 97 -2.55 -4.76 -6.55
CA ALA A 97 -1.55 -4.69 -5.51
C ALA A 97 -0.23 -4.09 -6.03
N LEU A 98 0.58 -3.63 -5.09
CA LEU A 98 1.96 -3.24 -5.29
C LEU A 98 2.85 -4.15 -4.45
N ASP A 99 3.83 -4.76 -5.07
CA ASP A 99 4.88 -5.50 -4.37
C ASP A 99 6.11 -4.59 -4.27
N ALA A 100 6.48 -4.20 -3.05
CA ALA A 100 7.65 -3.38 -2.75
C ALA A 100 8.73 -4.26 -2.11
N VAL A 101 9.73 -4.63 -2.89
CA VAL A 101 10.82 -5.53 -2.46
C VAL A 101 12.05 -4.71 -2.16
N GLY A 102 12.50 -4.74 -0.90
CA GLY A 102 13.68 -4.02 -0.42
C GLY A 102 14.95 -4.87 -0.52
N TYR A 103 16.05 -4.19 -0.87
CA TYR A 103 17.38 -4.77 -1.00
C TYR A 103 18.43 -3.92 -0.27
N ALA A 104 19.51 -4.55 0.13
CA ALA A 104 20.70 -3.92 0.69
C ALA A 104 21.92 -4.32 -0.12
N ASP A 105 23.01 -3.57 0.03
CA ASP A 105 24.30 -4.02 -0.47
C ASP A 105 24.94 -5.06 0.49
N ARG A 106 25.98 -5.73 0.04
CA ARG A 106 26.66 -6.80 0.80
C ARG A 106 27.62 -6.32 1.89
N ILE A 107 27.71 -5.01 2.12
CA ILE A 107 28.57 -4.49 3.20
C ILE A 107 27.83 -4.59 4.52
N GLY A 108 28.25 -5.49 5.38
CA GLY A 108 27.67 -5.70 6.70
C GLY A 108 27.37 -7.14 7.01
N ARG A 109 26.49 -7.37 7.97
CA ARG A 109 26.00 -8.72 8.32
C ARG A 109 24.66 -8.96 7.64
N ASP A 110 24.43 -10.15 7.15
CA ASP A 110 23.17 -10.57 6.51
C ASP A 110 21.93 -10.16 7.32
N SER A 111 21.96 -10.43 8.65
CA SER A 111 20.84 -10.09 9.53
C SER A 111 20.59 -8.59 9.68
N TYR A 112 21.63 -7.77 9.56
CA TYR A 112 21.52 -6.32 9.49
C TYR A 112 20.94 -5.87 8.15
N ASN A 113 21.50 -6.40 7.04
CA ASN A 113 21.08 -6.08 5.69
C ASN A 113 19.62 -6.50 5.43
N LEU A 114 19.18 -7.62 6.01
CA LEU A 114 17.78 -8.02 5.96
C LEU A 114 16.87 -7.00 6.66
N ARG A 115 17.21 -6.54 7.87
CA ARG A 115 16.44 -5.51 8.57
C ARG A 115 16.45 -4.17 7.84
N LEU A 116 17.60 -3.77 7.29
CA LEU A 116 17.74 -2.52 6.55
C LEU A 116 16.89 -2.54 5.27
N SER A 117 16.87 -3.66 4.55
CA SER A 117 16.02 -3.83 3.38
C SER A 117 14.53 -3.78 3.72
N GLN A 118 14.11 -4.35 4.86
CA GLN A 118 12.74 -4.22 5.37
C GLN A 118 12.39 -2.77 5.66
N GLN A 119 13.26 -2.04 6.36
CA GLN A 119 13.04 -0.62 6.67
C GLN A 119 12.92 0.24 5.42
N ARG A 120 13.65 -0.06 4.37
CA ARG A 120 13.54 0.61 3.06
C ARG A 120 12.19 0.35 2.40
N ALA A 121 11.75 -0.91 2.36
CA ALA A 121 10.44 -1.26 1.82
C ALA A 121 9.30 -0.58 2.59
N GLU A 122 9.39 -0.52 3.93
CA GLU A 122 8.41 0.16 4.77
C GLU A 122 8.42 1.70 4.56
N ALA A 123 9.59 2.31 4.33
CA ALA A 123 9.67 3.75 4.02
C ALA A 123 8.95 4.08 2.70
N VAL A 124 9.10 3.25 1.67
CA VAL A 124 8.35 3.37 0.41
C VAL A 124 6.86 3.17 0.65
N ARG A 125 6.47 2.13 1.39
CA ARG A 125 5.06 1.89 1.74
C ARG A 125 4.44 3.08 2.46
N ALA A 126 5.12 3.62 3.47
CA ALA A 126 4.65 4.80 4.20
C ALA A 126 4.45 6.01 3.29
N TYR A 127 5.36 6.24 2.33
CA TYR A 127 5.25 7.29 1.35
C TYR A 127 4.02 7.11 0.45
N LEU A 128 3.83 5.91 -0.11
CA LEU A 128 2.69 5.61 -0.99
C LEU A 128 1.34 5.72 -0.26
N VAL A 129 1.27 5.27 1.00
CA VAL A 129 0.09 5.45 1.86
C VAL A 129 -0.18 6.94 2.11
N GLY A 130 0.86 7.74 2.37
CA GLY A 130 0.76 9.20 2.49
C GLY A 130 0.26 9.89 1.22
N LYS A 131 0.40 9.26 0.05
CA LYS A 131 -0.15 9.71 -1.25
C LYS A 131 -1.54 9.14 -1.55
N GLY A 132 -2.16 8.44 -0.61
CA GLY A 132 -3.52 7.92 -0.73
C GLY A 132 -3.65 6.50 -1.29
N VAL A 133 -2.55 5.76 -1.45
CA VAL A 133 -2.62 4.34 -1.82
C VAL A 133 -3.07 3.54 -0.60
N ASP A 134 -4.09 2.69 -0.77
CA ASP A 134 -4.59 1.85 0.32
C ASP A 134 -3.50 0.89 0.81
N THR A 135 -3.31 0.87 2.14
CA THR A 135 -2.28 0.06 2.81
C THR A 135 -2.45 -1.44 2.55
N SER A 136 -3.69 -1.92 2.37
CA SER A 136 -4.00 -3.33 2.08
C SER A 136 -3.54 -3.78 0.70
N ARG A 137 -3.30 -2.82 -0.21
CA ARG A 137 -2.83 -3.05 -1.57
C ARG A 137 -1.31 -3.04 -1.70
N ILE A 138 -0.56 -2.74 -0.64
CA ILE A 138 0.90 -2.67 -0.67
C ILE A 138 1.49 -3.81 0.15
N ARG A 139 2.17 -4.73 -0.51
CA ARG A 139 2.95 -5.80 0.11
C ARG A 139 4.42 -5.39 0.18
N THR A 140 5.07 -5.65 1.30
CA THR A 140 6.50 -5.42 1.49
C THR A 140 7.23 -6.73 1.69
N GLU A 141 8.39 -6.86 1.06
CA GLU A 141 9.29 -7.99 1.21
C GLU A 141 10.72 -7.48 1.41
N ALA A 142 11.52 -8.20 2.19
CA ALA A 142 12.93 -7.91 2.42
C ALA A 142 13.79 -9.05 1.89
N LYS A 143 14.76 -8.73 1.04
CA LYS A 143 15.70 -9.68 0.44
C LYS A 143 17.14 -9.54 0.98
N GLY A 144 17.38 -8.52 1.83
CA GLY A 144 18.75 -8.24 2.29
C GLY A 144 19.69 -7.98 1.13
N GLU A 145 20.82 -8.66 1.11
CA GLU A 145 21.83 -8.57 0.04
C GLU A 145 21.65 -9.59 -1.09
N SER A 146 20.58 -10.39 -1.03
CA SER A 146 20.25 -11.31 -2.12
C SER A 146 19.92 -10.55 -3.40
N GLU A 147 20.16 -11.14 -4.55
CA GLU A 147 19.82 -10.58 -5.86
C GLU A 147 20.48 -9.21 -6.12
N ALA A 148 21.79 -9.12 -5.92
CA ALA A 148 22.57 -7.91 -6.18
C ALA A 148 22.39 -7.42 -7.64
N ALA A 149 21.95 -6.15 -7.79
CA ALA A 149 21.79 -5.54 -9.11
C ALA A 149 23.12 -5.27 -9.81
N THR A 150 24.20 -5.18 -9.04
CA THR A 150 25.56 -5.00 -9.57
C THR A 150 26.17 -6.32 -10.04
N GLY A 151 25.63 -7.47 -9.59
CA GLY A 151 26.19 -8.77 -9.89
C GLY A 151 27.70 -8.83 -9.61
N ASP A 152 28.48 -9.16 -10.62
CA ASP A 152 29.93 -9.30 -10.51
C ASP A 152 30.71 -7.99 -10.75
N ALA A 153 30.04 -6.91 -11.14
CA ALA A 153 30.71 -5.65 -11.53
C ALA A 153 31.57 -5.03 -10.42
N CYS A 154 31.20 -5.25 -9.16
CA CYS A 154 31.92 -4.71 -8.00
C CYS A 154 32.80 -5.76 -7.29
N LYS A 155 33.08 -6.90 -7.92
CA LYS A 155 34.01 -7.92 -7.37
C LYS A 155 35.44 -7.36 -7.36
N ASN A 156 36.26 -7.86 -6.43
CA ASN A 156 37.70 -7.54 -6.34
C ASN A 156 38.04 -6.06 -6.11
N MET A 157 37.11 -5.26 -5.56
CA MET A 157 37.33 -3.85 -5.24
C MET A 157 37.91 -3.63 -3.82
N GLY A 158 38.51 -4.67 -3.22
CA GLY A 158 39.05 -4.61 -1.86
C GLY A 158 38.06 -5.04 -0.79
N PRO A 159 38.35 -4.75 0.49
CA PRO A 159 37.59 -5.28 1.62
C PRO A 159 36.15 -4.73 1.63
N GLU A 160 35.20 -5.58 2.03
CA GLU A 160 33.78 -5.21 2.21
C GLU A 160 33.63 -4.39 3.50
N SER A 161 33.96 -3.12 3.40
CA SER A 161 33.98 -2.19 4.51
C SER A 161 33.39 -0.84 4.13
N ARG A 162 32.69 -0.20 5.07
CA ARG A 162 32.19 1.18 4.93
C ARG A 162 33.29 2.21 4.68
N LYS A 163 34.56 1.87 4.99
CA LYS A 163 35.72 2.72 4.69
C LYS A 163 36.16 2.64 3.23
N ASN A 164 35.74 1.61 2.51
CA ASN A 164 36.05 1.43 1.09
C ASN A 164 35.04 2.21 0.24
N GLN A 165 35.27 3.51 0.05
CA GLN A 165 34.35 4.40 -0.65
C GLN A 165 34.09 3.95 -2.10
N LYS A 166 35.12 3.46 -2.80
CA LYS A 166 35.00 2.97 -4.19
C LYS A 166 34.01 1.79 -4.27
N LEU A 167 34.06 0.86 -3.30
CA LEU A 167 33.14 -0.25 -3.23
C LEU A 167 31.71 0.24 -2.86
N VAL A 168 31.59 1.16 -1.90
CA VAL A 168 30.30 1.76 -1.49
C VAL A 168 29.62 2.43 -2.68
N GLU A 169 30.36 3.18 -3.49
CA GLU A 169 29.84 3.84 -4.70
C GLU A 169 29.42 2.80 -5.75
N CYS A 170 30.25 1.81 -6.02
CA CYS A 170 29.96 0.76 -6.99
C CYS A 170 28.64 0.03 -6.64
N LEU A 171 28.42 -0.28 -5.36
CA LEU A 171 27.24 -1.01 -4.87
C LEU A 171 25.96 -0.15 -4.77
N GLN A 172 25.98 1.09 -5.27
CA GLN A 172 24.81 2.00 -5.18
C GLN A 172 23.52 1.37 -5.70
N ARG A 173 23.57 0.61 -6.79
CA ARG A 173 22.39 -0.01 -7.40
C ARG A 173 21.80 -1.17 -6.59
N ASP A 174 22.55 -1.73 -5.65
CA ASP A 174 22.06 -2.80 -4.77
C ASP A 174 21.18 -2.22 -3.66
N ARG A 175 21.38 -0.97 -3.28
CA ARG A 175 20.61 -0.26 -2.26
C ARG A 175 19.31 0.29 -2.84
N ARG A 176 18.34 -0.58 -3.06
CA ARG A 176 17.11 -0.23 -3.77
C ARG A 176 15.86 -0.83 -3.14
N VAL A 177 14.72 -0.26 -3.51
CA VAL A 177 13.41 -0.92 -3.43
C VAL A 177 12.89 -1.04 -4.86
N ALA A 178 12.59 -2.24 -5.27
CA ALA A 178 11.90 -2.51 -6.52
C ALA A 178 10.39 -2.60 -6.26
N ILE A 179 9.61 -1.77 -6.93
CA ILE A 179 8.16 -1.73 -6.81
C ILE A 179 7.57 -2.25 -8.12
N LYS A 180 6.67 -3.21 -8.03
CA LYS A 180 5.97 -3.78 -9.18
C LYS A 180 4.47 -3.75 -8.95
N SER A 181 3.72 -3.23 -9.91
CA SER A 181 2.27 -3.35 -9.90
C SER A 181 1.84 -4.74 -10.33
N VAL A 182 0.85 -5.29 -9.62
CA VAL A 182 0.22 -6.58 -9.94
C VAL A 182 -1.19 -6.27 -10.43
N ALA A 183 -1.47 -6.60 -11.68
CA ALA A 183 -2.82 -6.48 -12.24
C ALA A 183 -3.61 -7.76 -11.99
N THR A 184 -4.92 -7.65 -11.73
CA THR A 184 -5.83 -8.81 -11.73
C THR A 184 -5.96 -9.37 -13.15
N ARG A 185 -5.98 -10.67 -13.21
CA ARG A 185 -6.37 -11.41 -14.40
C ARG A 185 -7.89 -11.57 -14.45
#